data_d1634466a99c981f5c42b189e7a3de84
#
_entry.id   d1634466a99c981f5c42b189e7a3de84
#
_cell.length_a   1.000
_cell.length_b   1.000
_cell.length_c   1.000
_cell.angle_alpha   90.00
_cell.angle_beta   90.00
_cell.angle_gamma   90.00
#
_symmetry.space_group_name_H-M   'P 1'
#
loop_
_entity.id
_entity.type
_entity.pdbx_description
1 polymer ?
#
loop_
_entity_poly.entity_id
_entity_poly.type
_entity_poly.pdbx_seq_one_letter_code
_entity_poly.pdbx_strand_id
1 'polypeptide(L)'
;YKVAICEQMEDPATAKGLVKRDIIRVVTPGTVIDAACLEEKASNFLCGIYIDSQNAGAAFCDISTGKTHLTAFSGPDRVEHVVNELGRFSPAEAVVNDGAASEKALTDALTEKFRCRVENGGEGRFRLAEAERNIRRQFGEEAFDRLPRTNPAAAMALGGLLHYLYETQKTDLSHINDLDYYEQGRFMELDLTARRNLELTETLRDREKRGSLLWVLDKTRTPMGGRLLRSWLERPLLSVTAIAKRNAAVAALVESTMAREEL
;
A
#
# COMPACT_ATOMS: atom_id res chain seq x y z
N TYR A 1 7.04 13.65 9.92
CA TYR A 1 6.45 14.07 11.20
C TYR A 1 5.10 13.39 11.41
N LYS A 2 4.64 13.33 12.66
CA LYS A 2 3.33 12.85 13.09
C LYS A 2 2.59 14.06 13.68
N VAL A 3 1.45 14.43 13.10
CA VAL A 3 0.71 15.64 13.47
C VAL A 3 -0.67 15.25 13.96
N ALA A 4 -0.99 15.59 15.21
CA ALA A 4 -2.34 15.38 15.76
C ALA A 4 -3.21 16.60 15.49
N ILE A 5 -4.35 16.40 14.86
CA ILE A 5 -5.38 17.41 14.68
C ILE A 5 -6.34 17.30 15.85
N CYS A 6 -6.49 18.42 16.58
CA CYS A 6 -7.32 18.48 17.76
C CYS A 6 -8.43 19.51 17.56
N GLU A 7 -9.68 19.14 17.80
CA GLU A 7 -10.84 20.03 17.67
C GLU A 7 -11.60 20.19 18.99
N GLN A 8 -12.42 21.24 19.05
CA GLN A 8 -13.32 21.48 20.17
C GLN A 8 -14.54 20.56 20.02
N MET A 9 -14.82 19.80 21.09
CA MET A 9 -15.90 18.80 21.10
C MET A 9 -17.23 19.33 21.64
N GLU A 10 -17.24 20.59 22.11
CA GLU A 10 -18.43 21.25 22.65
C GLU A 10 -18.46 22.72 22.26
N ASP A 11 -19.65 23.31 22.25
CA ASP A 11 -19.85 24.72 21.92
C ASP A 11 -19.24 25.60 23.05
N PRO A 12 -18.29 26.51 22.70
CA PRO A 12 -17.69 27.45 23.67
C PRO A 12 -18.71 28.29 24.45
N ALA A 13 -19.89 28.58 23.83
CA ALA A 13 -20.96 29.36 24.46
C ALA A 13 -21.67 28.61 25.60
N THR A 14 -21.62 27.28 25.60
CA THR A 14 -22.29 26.42 26.59
C THR A 14 -21.33 25.78 27.58
N ALA A 15 -20.02 25.87 27.33
CA ALA A 15 -18.99 25.25 28.16
C ALA A 15 -18.87 25.95 29.53
N LYS A 16 -18.90 25.17 30.60
CA LYS A 16 -18.60 25.64 31.95
C LYS A 16 -17.11 25.50 32.25
N GLY A 17 -16.27 26.45 31.78
CA GLY A 17 -14.82 26.44 31.95
C GLY A 17 -14.07 26.26 30.64
N LEU A 18 -12.95 25.50 30.64
CA LEU A 18 -12.17 25.22 29.45
C LEU A 18 -12.93 24.24 28.53
N VAL A 19 -13.12 24.63 27.28
CA VAL A 19 -13.77 23.81 26.25
C VAL A 19 -13.02 22.49 26.09
N LYS A 20 -13.76 21.37 26.13
CA LYS A 20 -13.19 20.04 25.91
C LYS A 20 -12.66 19.92 24.49
N ARG A 21 -11.45 19.43 24.37
CA ARG A 21 -10.79 19.15 23.08
C ARG A 21 -10.42 17.68 23.00
N ASP A 22 -10.50 17.11 21.80
CA ASP A 22 -10.04 15.74 21.54
C ASP A 22 -9.30 15.67 20.21
N ILE A 23 -8.43 14.66 20.09
CA ILE A 23 -7.72 14.36 18.85
C ILE A 23 -8.71 13.66 17.91
N ILE A 24 -9.05 14.32 16.81
CA ILE A 24 -9.96 13.79 15.79
C ILE A 24 -9.23 12.99 14.71
N ARG A 25 -7.94 13.29 14.49
CA ARG A 25 -7.12 12.63 13.49
C ARG A 25 -5.63 12.79 13.78
N VAL A 26 -4.86 11.76 13.43
CA VAL A 26 -3.39 11.84 13.41
C VAL A 26 -2.92 11.67 11.97
N VAL A 27 -2.29 12.70 11.42
CA VAL A 27 -1.72 12.69 10.07
C VAL A 27 -0.27 12.24 10.17
N THR A 28 0.08 11.25 9.37
CA THR A 28 1.43 10.67 9.27
C THR A 28 1.82 10.58 7.79
N PRO A 29 3.09 10.33 7.42
CA PRO A 29 3.49 10.28 6.01
C PRO A 29 2.66 9.32 5.15
N GLY A 30 2.28 8.15 5.68
CA GLY A 30 1.47 7.14 4.99
C GLY A 30 -0.04 7.42 5.02
N THR A 31 -0.49 8.41 5.82
CA THR A 31 -1.92 8.72 5.99
C THR A 31 -2.32 10.09 5.44
N VAL A 32 -1.45 10.74 4.68
CA VAL A 32 -1.77 11.97 3.96
C VAL A 32 -2.75 11.66 2.84
N ILE A 33 -3.86 12.43 2.78
CA ILE A 33 -4.88 12.36 1.72
C ILE A 33 -5.06 13.69 0.99
N ASP A 34 -4.41 14.75 1.46
CA ASP A 34 -4.51 16.08 0.85
C ASP A 34 -3.76 16.08 -0.50
N ALA A 35 -4.50 16.36 -1.56
CA ALA A 35 -3.96 16.40 -2.93
C ALA A 35 -2.82 17.42 -3.09
N ALA A 36 -2.81 18.50 -2.30
CA ALA A 36 -1.73 19.49 -2.33
C ALA A 36 -0.39 18.93 -1.81
N CYS A 37 -0.43 17.86 -1.03
CA CYS A 37 0.74 17.21 -0.43
C CYS A 37 1.15 15.93 -1.13
N LEU A 38 0.38 15.46 -2.12
CA LEU A 38 0.60 14.20 -2.83
C LEU A 38 0.94 14.45 -4.30
N GLU A 39 1.79 13.59 -4.85
CA GLU A 39 2.01 13.53 -6.29
C GLU A 39 0.78 12.87 -6.95
N GLU A 40 0.06 13.61 -7.83
CA GLU A 40 -1.23 13.16 -8.39
C GLU A 40 -1.17 11.80 -9.10
N LYS A 41 -0.07 11.51 -9.78
CA LYS A 41 0.14 10.28 -10.56
C LYS A 41 0.93 9.20 -9.82
N ALA A 42 1.20 9.39 -8.54
CA ALA A 42 1.83 8.39 -7.67
C ALA A 42 0.87 8.01 -6.53
N SER A 43 0.97 6.76 -6.08
CA SER A 43 0.25 6.28 -4.90
C SER A 43 1.06 6.55 -3.64
N ASN A 44 0.38 6.86 -2.53
CA ASN A 44 1.00 7.03 -1.23
C ASN A 44 0.64 5.84 -0.34
N PHE A 45 1.55 4.87 -0.25
CA PHE A 45 1.28 3.63 0.47
C PHE A 45 1.68 3.71 1.95
N LEU A 46 0.74 3.28 2.80
CA LEU A 46 1.00 2.80 4.14
C LEU A 46 1.16 1.28 4.09
N CYS A 47 2.16 0.74 4.79
CA CYS A 47 2.47 -0.68 4.78
C CYS A 47 2.31 -1.29 6.16
N GLY A 48 1.75 -2.52 6.23
CA GLY A 48 1.76 -3.38 7.41
C GLY A 48 2.62 -4.61 7.13
N ILE A 49 3.60 -4.91 8.00
CA ILE A 49 4.50 -6.04 7.82
C ILE A 49 4.49 -6.91 9.07
N TYR A 50 4.23 -8.19 8.87
CA TYR A 50 4.34 -9.21 9.90
C TYR A 50 5.36 -10.26 9.49
N ILE A 51 6.31 -10.59 10.37
CA ILE A 51 7.29 -11.66 10.16
C ILE A 51 7.37 -12.51 11.42
N ASP A 52 7.33 -13.81 11.22
CA ASP A 52 7.69 -14.82 12.23
C ASP A 52 8.80 -15.75 11.72
N SER A 53 9.09 -16.81 12.45
CA SER A 53 10.19 -17.76 12.13
C SER A 53 10.02 -18.47 10.79
N GLN A 54 8.82 -18.63 10.27
CA GLN A 54 8.51 -19.43 9.08
C GLN A 54 7.85 -18.61 7.96
N ASN A 55 7.11 -17.56 8.33
CA ASN A 55 6.24 -16.82 7.42
C ASN A 55 6.49 -15.33 7.48
N ALA A 56 6.11 -14.65 6.40
CA ALA A 56 6.04 -13.20 6.33
C ALA A 56 4.77 -12.77 5.59
N GLY A 57 4.16 -11.69 6.03
CA GLY A 57 3.03 -11.04 5.36
C GLY A 57 3.33 -9.58 5.12
N ALA A 58 2.84 -9.04 4.00
CA ALA A 58 2.94 -7.63 3.68
C ALA A 58 1.62 -7.12 3.10
N ALA A 59 1.10 -6.06 3.69
CA ALA A 59 -0.10 -5.35 3.27
C ALA A 59 0.24 -3.92 2.90
N PHE A 60 -0.26 -3.42 1.77
CA PHE A 60 -0.01 -2.07 1.27
C PHE A 60 -1.35 -1.40 0.98
N CYS A 61 -1.63 -0.30 1.65
CA CYS A 61 -2.87 0.45 1.49
C CYS A 61 -2.59 1.88 1.03
N ASP A 62 -3.21 2.29 -0.06
CA ASP A 62 -3.30 3.69 -0.46
C ASP A 62 -4.64 4.25 0.04
N ILE A 63 -4.59 5.03 1.12
CA ILE A 63 -5.78 5.58 1.77
C ILE A 63 -6.54 6.53 0.82
N SER A 64 -5.85 7.21 -0.08
CA SER A 64 -6.47 8.16 -1.00
C SER A 64 -7.37 7.50 -2.04
N THR A 65 -7.07 6.24 -2.39
CA THR A 65 -7.81 5.48 -3.41
C THR A 65 -8.61 4.32 -2.83
N GLY A 66 -8.37 3.95 -1.58
CA GLY A 66 -8.99 2.80 -0.92
C GLY A 66 -8.47 1.44 -1.37
N LYS A 67 -7.43 1.40 -2.22
CA LYS A 67 -6.84 0.15 -2.71
C LYS A 67 -5.89 -0.46 -1.71
N THR A 68 -6.09 -1.73 -1.45
CA THR A 68 -5.24 -2.52 -0.54
C THR A 68 -4.71 -3.74 -1.26
N HIS A 69 -3.39 -3.92 -1.25
CA HIS A 69 -2.70 -5.07 -1.80
C HIS A 69 -2.14 -5.91 -0.65
N LEU A 70 -2.26 -7.23 -0.78
CA LEU A 70 -1.89 -8.17 0.27
C LEU A 70 -1.17 -9.37 -0.31
N THR A 71 -0.06 -9.76 0.32
CA THR A 71 0.68 -10.97 -0.05
C THR A 71 1.31 -11.62 1.17
N ALA A 72 1.71 -12.88 1.03
CA ALA A 72 2.43 -13.61 2.05
C ALA A 72 3.47 -14.54 1.44
N PHE A 73 4.51 -14.78 2.20
CA PHE A 73 5.65 -15.60 1.83
C PHE A 73 5.97 -16.60 2.94
N SER A 74 6.55 -17.74 2.58
CA SER A 74 7.01 -18.76 3.52
C SER A 74 8.43 -19.21 3.15
N GLY A 75 9.16 -19.72 4.12
CA GLY A 75 10.49 -20.27 3.91
C GLY A 75 11.64 -19.30 4.19
N PRO A 76 12.88 -19.68 3.83
CA PRO A 76 14.09 -18.95 4.23
C PRO A 76 14.16 -17.56 3.57
N ASP A 77 13.70 -17.42 2.33
CA ASP A 77 13.83 -16.18 1.54
C ASP A 77 12.67 -15.21 1.77
N ARG A 78 11.78 -15.47 2.75
CA ARG A 78 10.57 -14.66 3.01
C ARG A 78 10.85 -13.18 3.25
N VAL A 79 11.97 -12.86 3.92
CA VAL A 79 12.36 -11.46 4.20
C VAL A 79 12.78 -10.76 2.91
N GLU A 80 13.55 -11.44 2.05
CA GLU A 80 13.97 -10.90 0.76
C GLU A 80 12.77 -10.62 -0.15
N HIS A 81 11.79 -11.51 -0.18
CA HIS A 81 10.55 -11.30 -0.92
C HIS A 81 9.78 -10.07 -0.41
N VAL A 82 9.68 -9.86 0.91
CA VAL A 82 9.09 -8.64 1.47
C VAL A 82 9.87 -7.40 1.03
N VAL A 83 11.20 -7.42 1.06
CA VAL A 83 12.04 -6.30 0.61
C VAL A 83 11.82 -6.00 -0.88
N ASN A 84 11.63 -7.02 -1.72
CA ASN A 84 11.31 -6.84 -3.14
C ASN A 84 9.93 -6.19 -3.33
N GLU A 85 8.92 -6.55 -2.52
CA GLU A 85 7.62 -5.88 -2.52
C GLU A 85 7.72 -4.41 -2.06
N LEU A 86 8.53 -4.10 -1.04
CA LEU A 86 8.80 -2.71 -0.67
C LEU A 86 9.35 -1.89 -1.84
N GLY A 87 10.21 -2.47 -2.68
CA GLY A 87 10.70 -1.81 -3.90
C GLY A 87 9.61 -1.55 -4.93
N ARG A 88 8.56 -2.37 -4.93
CA ARG A 88 7.41 -2.23 -5.82
C ARG A 88 6.47 -1.11 -5.38
N PHE A 89 6.17 -1.05 -4.08
CA PHE A 89 5.18 -0.11 -3.54
C PHE A 89 5.78 1.18 -3.01
N SER A 90 7.08 1.16 -2.65
CA SER A 90 7.81 2.32 -2.10
C SER A 90 6.99 3.04 -1.01
N PRO A 91 6.61 2.35 0.09
CA PRO A 91 5.72 2.92 1.08
C PRO A 91 6.35 4.10 1.81
N ALA A 92 5.54 5.13 2.08
CA ALA A 92 5.97 6.29 2.86
C ALA A 92 6.08 5.98 4.37
N GLU A 93 5.31 4.98 4.82
CA GLU A 93 5.27 4.57 6.22
C GLU A 93 4.99 3.07 6.34
N ALA A 94 5.61 2.42 7.32
CA ALA A 94 5.42 1.02 7.63
C ALA A 94 5.13 0.80 9.11
N VAL A 95 4.15 -0.05 9.41
CA VAL A 95 3.88 -0.57 10.76
C VAL A 95 4.35 -2.02 10.78
N VAL A 96 5.20 -2.35 11.73
CA VAL A 96 5.87 -3.65 11.79
C VAL A 96 5.64 -4.33 13.14
N ASN A 97 5.61 -5.68 13.18
CA ASN A 97 5.66 -6.42 14.44
C ASN A 97 7.10 -6.54 14.96
N ASP A 98 7.29 -7.06 16.15
CA ASP A 98 8.62 -7.21 16.77
C ASP A 98 9.53 -8.13 15.95
N GLY A 99 8.99 -9.19 15.34
CA GLY A 99 9.74 -10.08 14.44
C GLY A 99 10.29 -9.33 13.22
N ALA A 100 9.46 -8.53 12.55
CA ALA A 100 9.89 -7.70 11.42
C ALA A 100 10.86 -6.59 11.84
N ALA A 101 10.67 -5.98 13.01
CA ALA A 101 11.57 -4.96 13.56
C ALA A 101 12.96 -5.52 13.88
N SER A 102 13.06 -6.81 14.18
CA SER A 102 14.32 -7.49 14.47
C SER A 102 15.11 -7.89 13.22
N GLU A 103 14.47 -7.90 12.04
CA GLU A 103 15.11 -8.25 10.77
C GLU A 103 15.90 -7.07 10.20
N LYS A 104 17.24 -7.12 10.39
CA LYS A 104 18.12 -6.01 9.98
C LYS A 104 18.03 -5.69 8.49
N ALA A 105 17.97 -6.70 7.62
CA ALA A 105 17.88 -6.50 6.18
C ALA A 105 16.61 -5.73 5.79
N LEU A 106 15.50 -5.98 6.48
CA LEU A 106 14.24 -5.28 6.28
C LEU A 106 14.29 -3.84 6.81
N THR A 107 14.79 -3.64 8.03
CA THR A 107 14.85 -2.31 8.66
C THR A 107 15.80 -1.38 7.91
N ASP A 108 16.96 -1.87 7.47
CA ASP A 108 17.90 -1.12 6.63
C ASP A 108 17.26 -0.76 5.26
N ALA A 109 16.52 -1.69 4.66
CA ALA A 109 15.79 -1.40 3.42
C ALA A 109 14.73 -0.30 3.61
N LEU A 110 13.90 -0.41 4.65
CA LEU A 110 12.86 0.58 4.95
C LEU A 110 13.45 1.97 5.19
N THR A 111 14.47 2.07 6.05
CA THR A 111 14.99 3.38 6.50
C THR A 111 15.98 4.00 5.51
N GLU A 112 16.95 3.22 5.00
CA GLU A 112 18.04 3.76 4.20
C GLU A 112 17.70 3.80 2.71
N LYS A 113 17.06 2.73 2.17
CA LYS A 113 16.76 2.65 0.73
C LYS A 113 15.48 3.41 0.39
N PHE A 114 14.40 3.17 1.14
CA PHE A 114 13.07 3.72 0.85
C PHE A 114 12.75 4.99 1.63
N ARG A 115 13.56 5.36 2.63
CA ARG A 115 13.29 6.49 3.53
C ARG A 115 11.89 6.42 4.14
N CYS A 116 11.42 5.20 4.34
CA CYS A 116 10.13 4.89 4.91
C CYS A 116 10.16 5.16 6.40
N ARG A 117 9.12 5.80 6.91
CA ARG A 117 8.95 5.92 8.35
C ARG A 117 8.50 4.59 8.92
N VAL A 118 9.22 4.06 9.91
CA VAL A 118 8.89 2.80 10.56
C VAL A 118 8.29 3.07 11.94
N GLU A 119 7.14 2.45 12.23
CA GLU A 119 6.52 2.39 13.54
C GLU A 119 6.46 0.93 14.01
N ASN A 120 7.09 0.64 15.14
CA ASN A 120 6.94 -0.67 15.77
C ASN A 120 5.57 -0.74 16.44
N GLY A 121 4.71 -1.62 15.92
CA GLY A 121 3.36 -1.86 16.44
C GLY A 121 3.31 -2.83 17.61
N GLY A 122 4.42 -3.51 17.90
CA GLY A 122 4.47 -4.60 18.87
C GLY A 122 3.55 -5.76 18.50
N GLU A 123 3.60 -6.84 19.26
CA GLU A 123 2.74 -8.02 19.02
C GLU A 123 1.24 -7.74 19.27
N GLY A 124 0.91 -6.68 20.02
CA GLY A 124 -0.47 -6.35 20.36
C GLY A 124 -1.35 -6.03 19.16
N ARG A 125 -0.80 -5.32 18.17
CA ARG A 125 -1.53 -4.92 16.94
C ARG A 125 -1.66 -6.03 15.91
N PHE A 126 -0.83 -7.08 16.01
CA PHE A 126 -0.74 -8.17 15.03
C PHE A 126 -1.37 -9.48 15.53
N ARG A 127 -2.30 -9.42 16.47
CA ARG A 127 -3.01 -10.60 17.00
C ARG A 127 -3.98 -11.15 15.97
N LEU A 128 -3.90 -12.45 15.67
CA LEU A 128 -4.70 -13.10 14.63
C LEU A 128 -6.21 -12.89 14.84
N ALA A 129 -6.73 -13.10 16.06
CA ALA A 129 -8.16 -12.96 16.33
C ALA A 129 -8.67 -11.52 16.12
N GLU A 130 -7.84 -10.50 16.36
CA GLU A 130 -8.18 -9.10 16.09
C GLU A 130 -8.06 -8.78 14.61
N ALA A 131 -7.04 -9.30 13.96
CA ALA A 131 -6.85 -9.19 12.52
C ALA A 131 -8.07 -9.73 11.76
N GLU A 132 -8.53 -10.93 12.08
CA GLU A 132 -9.70 -11.53 11.48
C GLU A 132 -10.95 -10.67 11.63
N ARG A 133 -11.23 -10.17 12.86
CA ARG A 133 -12.37 -9.27 13.10
C ARG A 133 -12.28 -7.99 12.26
N ASN A 134 -11.11 -7.37 12.23
CA ASN A 134 -10.90 -6.12 11.51
C ASN A 134 -11.05 -6.32 10.00
N ILE A 135 -10.54 -7.42 9.46
CA ILE A 135 -10.64 -7.74 8.03
C ILE A 135 -12.09 -8.00 7.63
N ARG A 136 -12.83 -8.82 8.41
CA ARG A 136 -14.26 -9.06 8.15
C ARG A 136 -15.09 -7.78 8.23
N ARG A 137 -14.81 -6.95 9.23
CA ARG A 137 -15.48 -5.66 9.38
C ARG A 137 -15.23 -4.72 8.19
N GLN A 138 -14.00 -4.69 7.66
CA GLN A 138 -13.59 -3.76 6.63
C GLN A 138 -13.95 -4.23 5.21
N PHE A 139 -13.69 -5.50 4.92
CA PHE A 139 -13.79 -6.06 3.56
C PHE A 139 -14.90 -7.11 3.40
N GLY A 140 -15.55 -7.53 4.49
CA GLY A 140 -16.59 -8.56 4.49
C GLY A 140 -16.05 -10.00 4.58
N GLU A 141 -16.97 -10.95 4.78
CA GLU A 141 -16.66 -12.39 4.93
C GLU A 141 -16.03 -12.98 3.67
N GLU A 142 -16.55 -12.64 2.49
CA GLU A 142 -16.04 -13.18 1.22
C GLU A 142 -14.57 -12.82 0.98
N ALA A 143 -14.15 -11.61 1.32
CA ALA A 143 -12.78 -11.19 1.17
C ALA A 143 -11.87 -11.93 2.14
N PHE A 144 -12.35 -12.14 3.38
CA PHE A 144 -11.62 -12.91 4.38
C PHE A 144 -11.48 -14.39 3.99
N ASP A 145 -12.53 -15.01 3.46
CA ASP A 145 -12.50 -16.42 3.04
C ASP A 145 -11.56 -16.70 1.86
N ARG A 146 -11.21 -15.67 1.07
CA ARG A 146 -10.22 -15.77 -0.01
C ARG A 146 -8.76 -15.76 0.50
N LEU A 147 -8.54 -15.41 1.76
CA LEU A 147 -7.19 -15.40 2.31
C LEU A 147 -6.67 -16.81 2.60
N PRO A 148 -5.37 -17.08 2.42
CA PRO A 148 -4.81 -18.39 2.66
C PRO A 148 -4.86 -18.75 4.15
N ARG A 149 -5.53 -19.81 4.48
CA ARG A 149 -5.56 -20.33 5.86
C ARG A 149 -4.23 -21.00 6.27
N THR A 150 -3.43 -21.40 5.29
CA THR A 150 -2.12 -22.05 5.50
C THR A 150 -1.01 -21.08 5.91
N ASN A 151 -1.20 -19.79 5.61
CA ASN A 151 -0.24 -18.76 5.99
C ASN A 151 -0.98 -17.54 6.62
N PRO A 152 -1.15 -17.52 7.94
CA PRO A 152 -1.86 -16.46 8.64
C PRO A 152 -1.11 -15.12 8.63
N ALA A 153 0.16 -15.09 8.23
CA ALA A 153 0.97 -13.86 8.20
C ALA A 153 0.34 -12.77 7.31
N ALA A 154 -0.37 -13.16 6.22
CA ALA A 154 -1.14 -12.21 5.41
C ALA A 154 -2.19 -11.49 6.24
N ALA A 155 -3.03 -12.26 6.94
CA ALA A 155 -4.09 -11.69 7.79
C ALA A 155 -3.51 -10.84 8.92
N MET A 156 -2.40 -11.26 9.53
CA MET A 156 -1.75 -10.52 10.62
C MET A 156 -1.16 -9.19 10.12
N ALA A 157 -0.51 -9.18 8.96
CA ALA A 157 0.01 -7.95 8.35
C ALA A 157 -1.10 -6.95 8.03
N LEU A 158 -2.20 -7.41 7.41
CA LEU A 158 -3.35 -6.57 7.10
C LEU A 158 -4.07 -6.12 8.38
N GLY A 159 -4.21 -7.00 9.37
CA GLY A 159 -4.82 -6.68 10.65
C GLY A 159 -4.07 -5.60 11.42
N GLY A 160 -2.73 -5.67 11.45
CA GLY A 160 -1.87 -4.66 12.07
C GLY A 160 -1.98 -3.30 11.38
N LEU A 161 -2.03 -3.30 10.04
CA LEU A 161 -2.26 -2.10 9.24
C LEU A 161 -3.63 -1.47 9.51
N LEU A 162 -4.71 -2.27 9.53
CA LEU A 162 -6.06 -1.79 9.83
C LEU A 162 -6.17 -1.24 11.25
N HIS A 163 -5.56 -1.92 12.23
CA HIS A 163 -5.53 -1.45 13.61
C HIS A 163 -4.89 -0.05 13.69
N TYR A 164 -3.73 0.13 13.04
CA TYR A 164 -3.06 1.43 12.98
C TYR A 164 -3.91 2.51 12.29
N LEU A 165 -4.61 2.16 11.22
CA LEU A 165 -5.53 3.07 10.54
C LEU A 165 -6.69 3.50 11.44
N TYR A 166 -7.31 2.58 12.17
CA TYR A 166 -8.39 2.92 13.10
C TYR A 166 -7.91 3.82 14.26
N GLU A 167 -6.71 3.58 14.78
CA GLU A 167 -6.13 4.41 15.82
C GLU A 167 -5.82 5.85 15.35
N THR A 168 -5.34 5.98 14.11
CA THR A 168 -4.83 7.27 13.61
C THR A 168 -5.91 8.10 12.92
N GLN A 169 -6.80 7.48 12.15
CA GLN A 169 -7.77 8.24 11.36
C GLN A 169 -9.03 8.60 12.15
N LYS A 170 -9.51 7.73 13.05
CA LYS A 170 -10.70 7.95 13.88
C LYS A 170 -11.95 8.40 13.10
N THR A 171 -11.96 8.20 11.79
CA THR A 171 -13.01 8.57 10.85
C THR A 171 -13.51 7.33 10.11
N ASP A 172 -14.58 7.47 9.34
CA ASP A 172 -15.08 6.41 8.47
C ASP A 172 -14.03 6.06 7.38
N LEU A 173 -13.68 4.78 7.30
CA LEU A 173 -12.76 4.21 6.32
C LEU A 173 -13.49 3.30 5.32
N SER A 174 -14.81 3.45 5.14
CA SER A 174 -15.63 2.61 4.25
C SER A 174 -15.18 2.66 2.79
N HIS A 175 -14.49 3.72 2.38
CA HIS A 175 -13.91 3.83 1.04
C HIS A 175 -12.74 2.86 0.82
N ILE A 176 -12.12 2.30 1.87
CA ILE A 176 -11.09 1.26 1.77
C ILE A 176 -11.81 -0.08 1.65
N ASN A 177 -12.21 -0.46 0.44
CA ASN A 177 -13.03 -1.64 0.17
C ASN A 177 -12.48 -2.54 -0.94
N ASP A 178 -11.38 -2.17 -1.57
CA ASP A 178 -10.73 -2.96 -2.63
C ASP A 178 -9.51 -3.71 -2.05
N LEU A 179 -9.66 -5.03 -1.88
CA LEU A 179 -8.61 -5.93 -1.38
C LEU A 179 -8.15 -6.89 -2.49
N ASP A 180 -6.93 -6.68 -2.97
CA ASP A 180 -6.24 -7.55 -3.93
C ASP A 180 -5.22 -8.44 -3.21
N TYR A 181 -5.65 -9.65 -2.83
CA TYR A 181 -4.72 -10.70 -2.40
C TYR A 181 -4.08 -11.35 -3.63
N TYR A 182 -2.76 -11.46 -3.63
CA TYR A 182 -2.02 -12.11 -4.71
C TYR A 182 -0.91 -13.01 -4.17
N GLU A 183 -0.72 -14.12 -4.86
CA GLU A 183 0.34 -15.09 -4.59
C GLU A 183 1.58 -14.80 -5.45
N GLN A 184 2.70 -15.38 -5.06
CA GLN A 184 3.91 -15.43 -5.90
C GLN A 184 3.59 -16.05 -7.27
N GLY A 185 4.28 -15.57 -8.31
CA GLY A 185 4.09 -16.08 -9.68
C GLY A 185 2.92 -15.46 -10.44
N ARG A 186 2.10 -14.59 -9.84
CA ARG A 186 1.09 -13.82 -10.58
C ARG A 186 1.72 -12.74 -11.46
N PHE A 187 2.81 -12.15 -10.99
CA PHE A 187 3.55 -11.10 -11.68
C PHE A 187 5.01 -11.50 -11.87
N MET A 188 5.66 -10.90 -12.87
CA MET A 188 7.11 -11.05 -13.03
C MET A 188 7.82 -10.47 -11.82
N GLU A 189 8.67 -11.27 -11.21
CA GLU A 189 9.52 -10.81 -10.11
C GLU A 189 10.65 -9.97 -10.68
N LEU A 190 10.67 -8.72 -10.29
CA LEU A 190 11.74 -7.77 -10.57
C LEU A 190 12.34 -7.36 -9.23
N ASP A 191 13.55 -7.77 -8.96
CA ASP A 191 14.26 -7.35 -7.77
C ASP A 191 14.58 -5.84 -7.82
N LEU A 192 15.02 -5.30 -6.70
CA LEU A 192 15.34 -3.87 -6.59
C LEU A 192 16.43 -3.44 -7.58
N THR A 193 17.40 -4.33 -7.83
CA THR A 193 18.53 -4.07 -8.73
C THR A 193 18.06 -4.02 -10.18
N ALA A 194 17.23 -4.98 -10.59
CA ALA A 194 16.66 -5.01 -11.93
C ALA A 194 15.77 -3.78 -12.19
N ARG A 195 14.88 -3.42 -11.24
CA ARG A 195 14.03 -2.22 -11.36
C ARG A 195 14.84 -0.94 -11.55
N ARG A 196 15.89 -0.78 -10.74
CA ARG A 196 16.78 0.36 -10.78
C ARG A 196 17.57 0.42 -12.08
N ASN A 197 18.15 -0.71 -12.50
CA ASN A 197 18.99 -0.77 -13.71
C ASN A 197 18.17 -0.61 -15.00
N LEU A 198 16.90 -1.03 -15.00
CA LEU A 198 15.98 -0.82 -16.12
C LEU A 198 15.36 0.58 -16.15
N GLU A 199 15.61 1.40 -15.15
CA GLU A 199 15.07 2.77 -15.03
C GLU A 199 13.56 2.83 -15.33
N LEU A 200 12.80 1.93 -14.73
CA LEU A 200 11.37 1.76 -15.05
C LEU A 200 10.55 3.01 -14.73
N THR A 201 10.74 3.59 -13.54
CA THR A 201 9.94 4.71 -13.02
C THR A 201 10.75 5.95 -12.71
N GLU A 202 12.06 5.80 -12.49
CA GLU A 202 13.01 6.88 -12.19
C GLU A 202 14.38 6.56 -12.77
N THR A 203 15.18 7.59 -13.02
CA THR A 203 16.57 7.43 -13.52
C THR A 203 17.50 6.96 -12.42
N LEU A 204 18.57 6.24 -12.82
CA LEU A 204 19.58 5.69 -11.91
C LEU A 204 20.34 6.79 -11.17
N ARG A 205 20.67 7.86 -11.87
CA ARG A 205 21.56 8.92 -11.38
C ARG A 205 20.84 9.94 -10.52
N ASP A 206 19.76 10.51 -11.06
CA ASP A 206 19.14 11.69 -10.47
C ASP A 206 17.84 11.35 -9.72
N ARG A 207 17.36 10.10 -9.83
CA ARG A 207 16.08 9.61 -9.28
C ARG A 207 14.90 10.47 -9.72
N GLU A 208 14.94 10.94 -10.95
CA GLU A 208 13.88 11.72 -11.56
C GLU A 208 13.03 10.84 -12.49
N LYS A 209 11.75 11.18 -12.61
CA LYS A 209 10.86 10.55 -13.59
C LYS A 209 11.33 10.81 -15.02
N ARG A 210 11.83 12.03 -15.30
CA ARG A 210 12.28 12.43 -16.63
C ARG A 210 13.50 11.58 -17.06
N GLY A 211 13.35 10.91 -18.21
CA GLY A 211 14.37 10.00 -18.74
C GLY A 211 14.10 8.53 -18.45
N SER A 212 13.15 8.20 -17.55
CA SER A 212 12.76 6.82 -17.27
C SER A 212 11.83 6.25 -18.34
N LEU A 213 11.62 4.91 -18.33
CA LEU A 213 10.65 4.26 -19.20
C LEU A 213 9.23 4.81 -18.99
N LEU A 214 8.83 5.01 -17.74
CA LEU A 214 7.53 5.61 -17.41
C LEU A 214 7.37 6.99 -18.04
N TRP A 215 8.41 7.83 -18.01
CA TRP A 215 8.34 9.16 -18.61
C TRP A 215 8.10 9.12 -20.13
N VAL A 216 8.70 8.17 -20.83
CA VAL A 216 8.51 7.99 -22.28
C VAL A 216 7.10 7.55 -22.60
N LEU A 217 6.56 6.61 -21.81
CA LEU A 217 5.26 5.97 -22.06
C LEU A 217 4.07 6.77 -21.50
N ASP A 218 4.28 7.57 -20.45
CA ASP A 218 3.18 8.30 -19.78
C ASP A 218 2.66 9.46 -20.64
N LYS A 219 1.62 9.16 -21.41
CA LYS A 219 0.80 10.13 -22.15
C LYS A 219 -0.59 10.26 -21.51
N THR A 220 -0.78 9.71 -20.31
CA THR A 220 -2.07 9.75 -19.61
C THR A 220 -2.45 11.17 -19.23
N ARG A 221 -3.76 11.48 -19.30
CA ARG A 221 -4.30 12.79 -18.96
C ARG A 221 -4.90 12.83 -17.55
N THR A 222 -5.21 11.66 -16.99
CA THR A 222 -5.83 11.56 -15.66
C THR A 222 -4.86 10.99 -14.62
N PRO A 223 -4.97 11.36 -13.34
CA PRO A 223 -4.22 10.74 -12.26
C PRO A 223 -4.42 9.23 -12.19
N MET A 224 -5.65 8.75 -12.39
CA MET A 224 -5.98 7.33 -12.39
C MET A 224 -5.25 6.56 -13.49
N GLY A 225 -5.24 7.10 -14.72
CA GLY A 225 -4.51 6.51 -15.84
C GLY A 225 -3.01 6.47 -15.57
N GLY A 226 -2.43 7.52 -15.02
CA GLY A 226 -1.02 7.57 -14.65
C GLY A 226 -0.64 6.52 -13.60
N ARG A 227 -1.43 6.39 -12.54
CA ARG A 227 -1.24 5.36 -11.50
C ARG A 227 -1.37 3.94 -12.08
N LEU A 228 -2.36 3.71 -12.96
CA LEU A 228 -2.54 2.42 -13.62
C LEU A 228 -1.36 2.06 -14.50
N LEU A 229 -0.88 2.97 -15.36
CA LEU A 229 0.27 2.75 -16.23
C LEU A 229 1.53 2.44 -15.40
N ARG A 230 1.78 3.21 -14.34
CA ARG A 230 2.88 2.97 -13.41
C ARG A 230 2.78 1.57 -12.81
N SER A 231 1.61 1.19 -12.31
CA SER A 231 1.41 -0.14 -11.73
C SER A 231 1.64 -1.27 -12.73
N TRP A 232 1.34 -1.08 -14.01
CA TRP A 232 1.62 -2.07 -15.06
C TRP A 232 3.09 -2.26 -15.34
N LEU A 233 3.88 -1.20 -15.25
CA LEU A 233 5.34 -1.27 -15.40
C LEU A 233 6.00 -1.93 -14.18
N GLU A 234 5.52 -1.62 -13.00
CA GLU A 234 6.03 -2.16 -11.75
C GLU A 234 5.62 -3.62 -11.50
N ARG A 235 4.50 -4.06 -12.11
CA ARG A 235 3.89 -5.39 -11.95
C ARG A 235 3.57 -6.05 -13.29
N PRO A 236 4.58 -6.42 -14.11
CA PRO A 236 4.33 -7.07 -15.40
C PRO A 236 3.63 -8.42 -15.20
N LEU A 237 2.62 -8.68 -16.03
CA LEU A 237 1.89 -9.94 -15.98
C LEU A 237 2.73 -11.07 -16.57
N LEU A 238 2.58 -12.29 -16.00
CA LEU A 238 3.15 -13.54 -16.56
C LEU A 238 2.13 -14.33 -17.38
N SER A 239 0.85 -14.22 -17.03
CA SER A 239 -0.21 -14.97 -17.72
C SER A 239 -0.45 -14.42 -19.13
N VAL A 240 -0.19 -15.25 -20.15
CA VAL A 240 -0.44 -14.93 -21.56
C VAL A 240 -1.91 -14.54 -21.78
N THR A 241 -2.85 -15.25 -21.16
CA THR A 241 -4.28 -14.95 -21.25
C THR A 241 -4.62 -13.56 -20.70
N ALA A 242 -4.05 -13.21 -19.54
CA ALA A 242 -4.27 -11.90 -18.94
C ALA A 242 -3.64 -10.77 -19.76
N ILE A 243 -2.47 -11.01 -20.36
CA ILE A 243 -1.80 -10.08 -21.28
C ILE A 243 -2.66 -9.90 -22.55
N ALA A 244 -3.12 -10.98 -23.16
CA ALA A 244 -3.97 -10.94 -24.35
C ALA A 244 -5.27 -10.17 -24.09
N LYS A 245 -5.94 -10.41 -22.93
CA LYS A 245 -7.14 -9.67 -22.54
C LYS A 245 -6.88 -8.16 -22.40
N ARG A 246 -5.75 -7.78 -21.79
CA ARG A 246 -5.36 -6.37 -21.66
C ARG A 246 -5.10 -5.73 -23.02
N ASN A 247 -4.37 -6.42 -23.89
CA ASN A 247 -4.07 -5.95 -25.24
C ASN A 247 -5.33 -5.82 -26.09
N ALA A 248 -6.27 -6.77 -25.99
CA ALA A 248 -7.56 -6.71 -26.69
C ALA A 248 -8.40 -5.48 -26.24
N ALA A 249 -8.42 -5.17 -24.95
CA ALA A 249 -9.12 -3.98 -24.45
C ALA A 249 -8.49 -2.69 -25.01
N VAL A 250 -7.16 -2.61 -25.06
CA VAL A 250 -6.45 -1.46 -25.64
C VAL A 250 -6.74 -1.38 -27.16
N ALA A 251 -6.70 -2.49 -27.90
CA ALA A 251 -7.00 -2.52 -29.32
C ALA A 251 -8.43 -2.02 -29.62
N ALA A 252 -9.42 -2.48 -28.86
CA ALA A 252 -10.80 -2.03 -29.00
C ALA A 252 -10.95 -0.51 -28.81
N LEU A 253 -10.23 0.07 -27.84
CA LEU A 253 -10.23 1.53 -27.63
C LEU A 253 -9.46 2.28 -28.73
N VAL A 254 -8.41 1.70 -29.32
CA VAL A 254 -7.69 2.30 -30.46
C VAL A 254 -8.59 2.35 -31.70
N GLU A 255 -9.38 1.32 -31.95
CA GLU A 255 -10.28 1.21 -33.08
C GLU A 255 -11.54 2.09 -32.97
N SER A 256 -12.04 2.32 -31.75
CA SER A 256 -13.25 3.10 -31.50
C SER A 256 -12.95 4.50 -30.96
N THR A 257 -13.05 5.50 -31.85
CA THR A 257 -12.91 6.92 -31.45
C THR A 257 -14.04 7.36 -30.50
N MET A 258 -15.28 6.91 -30.77
CA MET A 258 -16.43 7.23 -29.91
C MET A 258 -16.23 6.72 -28.48
N ALA A 259 -15.82 5.45 -28.29
CA ALA A 259 -15.58 4.89 -26.97
C ALA A 259 -14.44 5.60 -26.22
N ARG A 260 -13.45 6.15 -26.94
CA ARG A 260 -12.37 6.95 -26.32
C ARG A 260 -12.82 8.34 -25.87
N GLU A 261 -13.79 8.93 -26.56
CA GLU A 261 -14.33 10.26 -26.24
C GLU A 261 -15.35 10.22 -25.08
N GLU A 262 -15.97 9.04 -24.86
CA GLU A 262 -16.91 8.82 -23.75
C GLU A 262 -16.21 8.46 -22.43
N LEU A 263 -14.93 8.05 -22.46
CA LEU A 263 -14.12 7.73 -21.29
C LEU A 263 -13.42 8.98 -20.71
#